data_5021934cfe836054c7617b35da3fb95f
#
_entry.id   5021934cfe836054c7617b35da3fb95f
#
_cell.length_a   1.000
_cell.length_b   1.000
_cell.length_c   1.000
_cell.angle_alpha   90.00
_cell.angle_beta   90.00
_cell.angle_gamma   90.00
#
_symmetry.space_group_name_H-M   'P 1'
#
loop_
_entity.id
_entity.type
_entity.pdbx_description
1 polymer ?
#
loop_
_entity_poly.entity_id
_entity_poly.type
_entity_poly.pdbx_seq_one_letter_code
_entity_poly.pdbx_strand_id
1 'polypeptide(L)'
;MCIRDSMESLSSYARQFLGQMEKPDVESIEGLSPAISIDQKSTNHNPRSTVGTVTEIYDYFRLLYARVGIPHCPKCGKAISKQTVDQMVDRIMSMPEGTKIQLLAPVVRGRKGTHAKLLEKAKKSGYVRVRVDGNMYELTEEIILDKNLKHNIEIIVDRLIVKQGIEKRLTDSVESVLHLSEGLLSVDVIGGEMLNFSQSFSCPDCGISIEEIEPRSFSFNNPFGACPTCYGLGSVSYT
;
A
#
# COMPACT_ATOMS: atom_id res chain seq x y z
N MET A 1 2.29 53.29 -19.72
CA MET A 1 3.17 52.70 -18.69
C MET A 1 4.43 52.23 -19.38
N CYS A 2 5.57 52.75 -19.01
CA CYS A 2 6.80 52.36 -19.68
C CYS A 2 7.33 51.07 -19.04
N ILE A 3 7.49 49.99 -19.86
CA ILE A 3 8.02 48.71 -19.44
C ILE A 3 9.40 48.84 -18.75
N ARG A 4 10.17 49.83 -19.16
CA ARG A 4 11.48 50.11 -18.60
C ARG A 4 11.46 50.47 -17.15
N ASP A 5 10.55 51.30 -16.68
CA ASP A 5 10.53 51.76 -15.24
C ASP A 5 10.08 50.62 -14.33
N SER A 6 9.22 49.74 -14.86
CA SER A 6 8.89 48.47 -14.18
C SER A 6 10.12 47.56 -14.06
N MET A 7 11.02 47.55 -15.05
CA MET A 7 12.24 46.76 -15.03
C MET A 7 13.31 47.34 -14.09
N GLU A 8 13.37 48.64 -13.89
CA GLU A 8 14.29 49.26 -12.93
C GLU A 8 13.92 48.96 -11.47
N SER A 9 12.65 48.67 -11.21
CA SER A 9 12.18 48.24 -9.90
C SER A 9 12.52 46.78 -9.55
N LEU A 10 12.95 45.99 -10.53
CA LEU A 10 13.32 44.57 -10.35
C LEU A 10 14.72 44.42 -9.73
N SER A 11 14.97 43.30 -9.05
CA SER A 11 16.28 42.97 -8.52
C SER A 11 17.34 42.93 -9.62
N SER A 12 18.60 43.23 -9.32
CA SER A 12 19.72 43.19 -10.23
C SER A 12 19.84 41.82 -10.95
N TYR A 13 19.49 40.75 -10.26
CA TYR A 13 19.48 39.39 -10.81
C TYR A 13 18.39 39.22 -11.88
N ALA A 14 17.18 39.67 -11.63
CA ALA A 14 16.07 39.59 -12.59
C ALA A 14 16.34 40.41 -13.86
N ARG A 15 17.02 41.56 -13.72
CA ARG A 15 17.41 42.40 -14.86
C ARG A 15 18.39 41.73 -15.81
N GLN A 16 19.27 40.86 -15.33
CA GLN A 16 20.21 40.13 -16.19
C GLN A 16 19.55 39.16 -17.18
N PHE A 17 18.38 38.65 -16.83
CA PHE A 17 17.63 37.72 -17.69
C PHE A 17 16.73 38.39 -18.74
N LEU A 18 16.37 39.64 -18.51
CA LEU A 18 15.42 40.35 -19.38
C LEU A 18 16.09 41.09 -20.58
N GLY A 19 17.41 41.08 -20.60
CA GLY A 19 18.17 41.80 -21.63
C GLY A 19 18.17 43.33 -21.45
N GLN A 20 19.03 44.00 -22.16
CA GLN A 20 19.02 45.47 -22.20
C GLN A 20 17.96 45.93 -23.20
N MET A 21 16.87 46.49 -22.69
CA MET A 21 15.94 47.23 -23.55
C MET A 21 16.48 48.62 -23.86
N GLU A 22 16.28 49.08 -25.10
CA GLU A 22 16.63 50.44 -25.50
C GLU A 22 15.85 51.43 -24.63
N LYS A 23 16.53 52.51 -24.21
CA LYS A 23 15.90 53.59 -23.46
C LYS A 23 14.86 54.27 -24.33
N PRO A 24 13.61 54.47 -23.85
CA PRO A 24 12.65 55.29 -24.58
C PRO A 24 13.18 56.70 -24.71
N ASP A 25 12.96 57.29 -25.88
CA ASP A 25 13.37 58.68 -26.19
C ASP A 25 12.31 59.62 -25.62
N VAL A 26 12.44 59.90 -24.31
CA VAL A 26 11.57 60.81 -23.56
C VAL A 26 12.39 61.63 -22.58
N GLU A 27 11.99 62.91 -22.37
CA GLU A 27 12.66 63.82 -21.49
C GLU A 27 12.40 63.49 -20.00
N SER A 28 11.14 63.18 -19.66
CA SER A 28 10.76 62.76 -18.32
C SER A 28 9.53 61.86 -18.30
N ILE A 29 9.39 61.03 -17.28
CA ILE A 29 8.23 60.18 -17.02
C ILE A 29 7.79 60.41 -15.59
N GLU A 30 6.59 61.01 -15.41
CA GLU A 30 6.03 61.29 -14.08
C GLU A 30 4.68 60.62 -13.89
N GLY A 31 4.27 60.41 -12.64
CA GLY A 31 2.95 59.91 -12.28
C GLY A 31 2.74 58.41 -12.54
N LEU A 32 3.79 57.59 -12.67
CA LEU A 32 3.64 56.16 -12.80
C LEU A 32 3.23 55.54 -11.49
N SER A 33 2.12 54.80 -11.49
CA SER A 33 1.75 53.94 -10.39
C SER A 33 2.70 52.74 -10.30
N PRO A 34 2.94 52.18 -9.10
CA PRO A 34 3.68 50.96 -8.96
C PRO A 34 3.10 49.85 -9.84
N ALA A 35 3.93 49.23 -10.69
CA ALA A 35 3.50 48.16 -11.55
C ALA A 35 3.86 46.81 -10.90
N ILE A 36 2.88 45.94 -10.85
CA ILE A 36 3.07 44.54 -10.44
C ILE A 36 2.99 43.71 -11.71
N SER A 37 4.08 43.04 -12.08
CA SER A 37 4.09 42.04 -13.13
C SER A 37 3.82 40.68 -12.52
N ILE A 38 2.76 40.03 -12.99
CA ILE A 38 2.43 38.65 -12.63
C ILE A 38 2.70 37.80 -13.86
N ASP A 39 3.80 37.07 -13.84
CA ASP A 39 4.13 36.13 -14.89
C ASP A 39 3.61 34.74 -14.56
N GLN A 40 3.08 34.06 -15.57
CA GLN A 40 2.85 32.61 -15.46
C GLN A 40 4.22 31.93 -15.35
N LYS A 41 4.37 31.10 -14.30
CA LYS A 41 5.57 30.31 -14.12
C LYS A 41 5.68 29.28 -15.24
N SER A 42 6.44 29.59 -16.28
CA SER A 42 6.51 28.80 -17.51
C SER A 42 7.31 27.50 -17.37
N THR A 43 8.26 27.44 -16.43
CA THR A 43 9.09 26.25 -16.20
C THR A 43 9.42 26.11 -14.72
N ASN A 44 9.05 24.98 -14.16
CA ASN A 44 9.48 24.60 -12.82
C ASN A 44 10.56 23.53 -12.96
N HIS A 45 11.78 23.85 -12.60
CA HIS A 45 12.91 22.91 -12.63
C HIS A 45 12.89 21.91 -11.47
N ASN A 46 12.02 22.10 -10.49
CA ASN A 46 11.86 21.16 -9.40
C ASN A 46 10.77 20.12 -9.73
N PRO A 47 11.14 18.86 -9.99
CA PRO A 47 10.17 17.81 -10.35
C PRO A 47 9.12 17.53 -9.26
N ARG A 48 9.39 17.94 -8.02
CA ARG A 48 8.44 17.82 -6.90
C ARG A 48 7.46 18.98 -6.80
N SER A 49 7.67 20.05 -7.55
CA SER A 49 6.81 21.23 -7.56
C SER A 49 5.86 21.16 -8.74
N THR A 50 4.73 20.51 -8.57
CA THR A 50 3.64 20.45 -9.54
C THR A 50 2.60 21.54 -9.27
N VAL A 51 1.71 21.82 -10.23
CA VAL A 51 0.59 22.74 -10.02
C VAL A 51 -0.23 22.35 -8.79
N GLY A 52 -0.52 21.06 -8.64
CA GLY A 52 -1.27 20.56 -7.50
C GLY A 52 -0.62 20.82 -6.14
N THR A 53 0.73 20.76 -6.05
CA THR A 53 1.45 21.02 -4.79
C THR A 53 1.59 22.51 -4.51
N VAL A 54 1.76 23.35 -5.53
CA VAL A 54 1.89 24.81 -5.39
C VAL A 54 0.56 25.46 -5.01
N THR A 55 -0.54 24.90 -5.50
CA THR A 55 -1.92 25.38 -5.22
C THR A 55 -2.54 24.72 -3.99
N GLU A 56 -1.82 23.81 -3.32
CA GLU A 56 -2.30 23.01 -2.18
C GLU A 56 -3.46 22.05 -2.51
N ILE A 57 -3.95 22.02 -3.76
CA ILE A 57 -5.02 21.12 -4.21
C ILE A 57 -4.64 19.65 -3.95
N TYR A 58 -3.35 19.33 -4.10
CA TYR A 58 -2.85 17.99 -3.87
C TYR A 58 -3.04 17.50 -2.41
N ASP A 59 -2.99 18.41 -1.44
CA ASP A 59 -3.21 18.08 -0.03
C ASP A 59 -4.66 17.66 0.24
N TYR A 60 -5.60 18.33 -0.43
CA TYR A 60 -7.02 17.90 -0.39
C TYR A 60 -7.22 16.55 -1.06
N PHE A 61 -6.57 16.29 -2.21
CA PHE A 61 -6.65 14.98 -2.86
C PHE A 61 -6.06 13.86 -2.00
N ARG A 62 -4.92 14.06 -1.37
CA ARG A 62 -4.35 13.07 -0.44
C ARG A 62 -5.31 12.70 0.68
N LEU A 63 -5.96 13.71 1.27
CA LEU A 63 -6.94 13.50 2.32
C LEU A 63 -8.18 12.78 1.79
N LEU A 64 -8.71 13.21 0.64
CA LEU A 64 -9.88 12.63 0.01
C LEU A 64 -9.65 11.15 -0.31
N TYR A 65 -8.58 10.82 -1.03
CA TYR A 65 -8.28 9.43 -1.40
C TYR A 65 -7.98 8.54 -0.20
N ALA A 66 -7.33 9.07 0.83
CA ALA A 66 -7.08 8.30 2.06
C ALA A 66 -8.34 8.00 2.87
N ARG A 67 -9.38 8.86 2.80
CA ARG A 67 -10.60 8.72 3.59
C ARG A 67 -11.76 8.04 2.87
N VAL A 68 -11.91 8.32 1.58
CA VAL A 68 -13.07 7.88 0.78
C VAL A 68 -12.64 6.97 -0.38
N GLY A 69 -11.36 6.95 -0.73
CA GLY A 69 -10.85 6.13 -1.82
C GLY A 69 -11.04 4.63 -1.56
N ILE A 70 -11.46 3.91 -2.58
CA ILE A 70 -11.56 2.45 -2.56
C ILE A 70 -10.31 1.89 -3.24
N PRO A 71 -9.42 1.21 -2.50
CA PRO A 71 -8.23 0.63 -3.09
C PRO A 71 -8.57 -0.55 -4.01
N HIS A 72 -7.88 -0.63 -5.12
CA HIS A 72 -8.00 -1.73 -6.07
C HIS A 72 -6.68 -2.47 -6.20
N CYS A 73 -6.76 -3.77 -6.42
CA CYS A 73 -5.59 -4.61 -6.63
C CYS A 73 -4.85 -4.21 -7.92
N PRO A 74 -3.54 -3.90 -7.86
CA PRO A 74 -2.79 -3.51 -9.05
C PRO A 74 -2.62 -4.63 -10.08
N LYS A 75 -2.85 -5.90 -9.71
CA LYS A 75 -2.76 -7.04 -10.62
C LYS A 75 -4.10 -7.40 -11.26
N CYS A 76 -5.15 -7.54 -10.46
CA CYS A 76 -6.44 -8.03 -10.94
C CYS A 76 -7.54 -6.97 -11.00
N GLY A 77 -7.29 -5.74 -10.52
CA GLY A 77 -8.26 -4.64 -10.53
C GLY A 77 -9.43 -4.77 -9.54
N LYS A 78 -9.53 -5.87 -8.78
CA LYS A 78 -10.61 -6.05 -7.81
C LYS A 78 -10.48 -5.08 -6.66
N ALA A 79 -11.62 -4.59 -6.16
CA ALA A 79 -11.67 -3.75 -4.97
C ALA A 79 -11.14 -4.53 -3.75
N ILE A 80 -10.34 -3.87 -2.94
CA ILE A 80 -9.76 -4.42 -1.72
C ILE A 80 -10.45 -3.75 -0.53
N SER A 81 -10.97 -4.55 0.40
CA SER A 81 -11.58 -4.06 1.63
C SER A 81 -11.01 -4.79 2.84
N LYS A 82 -11.00 -4.10 3.98
CA LYS A 82 -10.80 -4.78 5.28
C LYS A 82 -12.04 -5.61 5.56
N GLN A 83 -11.82 -6.83 6.04
CA GLN A 83 -12.89 -7.71 6.47
C GLN A 83 -12.86 -7.84 8.00
N THR A 84 -14.01 -7.70 8.61
CA THR A 84 -14.17 -7.98 10.07
C THR A 84 -14.25 -9.48 10.30
N VAL A 85 -13.98 -9.91 11.54
CA VAL A 85 -14.12 -11.32 11.95
C VAL A 85 -15.54 -11.82 11.66
N ASP A 86 -16.54 -11.02 11.98
CA ASP A 86 -17.95 -11.37 11.75
C ASP A 86 -18.23 -11.61 10.26
N GLN A 87 -17.74 -10.74 9.38
CA GLN A 87 -17.90 -10.91 7.93
C GLN A 87 -17.22 -12.17 7.40
N MET A 88 -16.05 -12.53 7.97
CA MET A 88 -15.35 -13.78 7.62
C MET A 88 -16.16 -15.00 8.07
N VAL A 89 -16.65 -14.97 9.30
CA VAL A 89 -17.49 -16.03 9.89
C VAL A 89 -18.78 -16.19 9.07
N ASP A 90 -19.51 -15.11 8.79
CA ASP A 90 -20.73 -15.13 8.00
C ASP A 90 -20.49 -15.71 6.60
N ARG A 91 -19.38 -15.34 5.97
CA ARG A 91 -19.02 -15.88 4.66
C ARG A 91 -18.72 -17.37 4.71
N ILE A 92 -18.05 -17.86 5.75
CA ILE A 92 -17.78 -19.29 5.95
C ILE A 92 -19.09 -20.04 6.26
N MET A 93 -19.94 -19.48 7.11
CA MET A 93 -21.23 -20.07 7.45
C MET A 93 -22.25 -20.07 6.28
N SER A 94 -22.06 -19.20 5.30
CA SER A 94 -22.88 -19.21 4.05
C SER A 94 -22.62 -20.40 3.13
N MET A 95 -21.61 -21.23 3.42
CA MET A 95 -21.32 -22.44 2.66
C MET A 95 -22.36 -23.53 2.95
N PRO A 96 -22.53 -24.49 2.05
CA PRO A 96 -23.43 -25.62 2.27
C PRO A 96 -23.12 -26.38 3.56
N GLU A 97 -24.16 -26.79 4.27
CA GLU A 97 -24.00 -27.61 5.48
C GLU A 97 -23.30 -28.92 5.16
N GLY A 98 -22.41 -29.36 6.04
CA GLY A 98 -21.57 -30.54 5.81
C GLY A 98 -20.23 -30.25 5.11
N THR A 99 -20.00 -29.04 4.62
CA THR A 99 -18.72 -28.65 4.02
C THR A 99 -17.58 -28.79 5.00
N LYS A 100 -16.55 -29.54 4.63
CA LYS A 100 -15.34 -29.71 5.45
C LYS A 100 -14.34 -28.61 5.12
N ILE A 101 -13.89 -27.90 6.14
CA ILE A 101 -12.96 -26.78 6.00
C ILE A 101 -11.75 -26.94 6.92
N GLN A 102 -10.63 -26.36 6.51
CA GLN A 102 -9.44 -26.20 7.34
C GLN A 102 -9.09 -24.73 7.41
N LEU A 103 -8.86 -24.25 8.63
CA LEU A 103 -8.42 -22.87 8.90
C LEU A 103 -6.90 -22.84 8.96
N LEU A 104 -6.29 -22.05 8.09
CA LEU A 104 -4.85 -21.96 7.95
C LEU A 104 -4.37 -20.52 8.24
N ALA A 105 -3.30 -20.44 8.99
CA ALA A 105 -2.59 -19.19 9.25
C ALA A 105 -1.37 -19.10 8.33
N PRO A 106 -1.37 -18.25 7.28
CA PRO A 106 -0.23 -18.03 6.40
C PRO A 106 0.85 -17.19 7.10
N VAL A 107 1.81 -17.87 7.74
CA VAL A 107 2.87 -17.23 8.55
C VAL A 107 4.13 -16.89 7.73
N VAL A 108 4.37 -17.56 6.61
CA VAL A 108 5.43 -17.24 5.64
C VAL A 108 4.86 -17.24 4.24
N ARG A 109 5.14 -16.18 3.50
CA ARG A 109 4.67 -15.99 2.12
C ARG A 109 5.83 -15.61 1.21
N GLY A 110 6.30 -16.55 0.38
CA GLY A 110 7.32 -16.32 -0.61
C GLY A 110 8.66 -15.82 -0.05
N ARG A 111 9.02 -16.16 1.18
CA ARG A 111 10.28 -15.75 1.81
C ARG A 111 11.30 -16.87 1.80
N LYS A 112 12.57 -16.51 1.55
CA LYS A 112 13.71 -17.43 1.64
C LYS A 112 14.07 -17.70 3.09
N GLY A 113 14.53 -18.91 3.36
CA GLY A 113 15.03 -19.30 4.69
C GLY A 113 14.59 -20.70 5.09
N THR A 114 15.23 -21.25 6.10
CA THR A 114 14.87 -22.58 6.66
C THR A 114 13.66 -22.53 7.59
N HIS A 115 13.28 -21.35 8.06
CA HIS A 115 12.15 -21.10 8.98
C HIS A 115 12.05 -22.03 10.20
N ALA A 116 13.16 -22.69 10.58
CA ALA A 116 13.21 -23.68 11.66
C ALA A 116 12.70 -23.13 13.01
N LYS A 117 13.08 -21.88 13.36
CA LYS A 117 12.62 -21.24 14.61
C LYS A 117 11.11 -21.03 14.64
N LEU A 118 10.49 -20.72 13.47
CA LEU A 118 9.05 -20.53 13.34
C LEU A 118 8.32 -21.85 13.51
N LEU A 119 8.80 -22.92 12.85
CA LEU A 119 8.25 -24.27 12.97
C LEU A 119 8.37 -24.80 14.40
N GLU A 120 9.51 -24.56 15.05
CA GLU A 120 9.70 -24.92 16.46
C GLU A 120 8.76 -24.15 17.41
N LYS A 121 8.55 -22.83 17.15
CA LYS A 121 7.61 -22.03 17.91
C LYS A 121 6.17 -22.55 17.74
N ALA A 122 5.77 -22.88 16.52
CA ALA A 122 4.45 -23.45 16.23
C ALA A 122 4.25 -24.78 16.96
N LYS A 123 5.28 -25.66 16.95
CA LYS A 123 5.27 -26.93 17.69
C LYS A 123 5.11 -26.71 19.22
N LYS A 124 5.87 -25.77 19.79
CA LYS A 124 5.77 -25.41 21.22
C LYS A 124 4.41 -24.81 21.59
N SER A 125 3.75 -24.13 20.66
CA SER A 125 2.39 -23.59 20.86
C SER A 125 1.30 -24.65 20.72
N GLY A 126 1.64 -25.92 20.49
CA GLY A 126 0.67 -27.03 20.45
C GLY A 126 0.05 -27.30 19.09
N TYR A 127 0.48 -26.61 18.03
CA TYR A 127 0.02 -26.95 16.68
C TYR A 127 0.65 -28.27 16.21
N VAL A 128 -0.15 -29.06 15.48
CA VAL A 128 0.25 -30.42 15.09
C VAL A 128 0.67 -30.47 13.62
N ARG A 129 0.04 -29.65 12.77
CA ARG A 129 0.21 -29.75 11.32
C ARG A 129 0.49 -28.40 10.69
N VAL A 130 1.27 -28.46 9.62
CA VAL A 130 1.66 -27.33 8.81
C VAL A 130 1.58 -27.70 7.33
N ARG A 131 1.22 -26.74 6.49
CA ARG A 131 1.32 -26.88 5.05
C ARG A 131 2.51 -26.06 4.57
N VAL A 132 3.45 -26.69 3.89
CA VAL A 132 4.64 -26.05 3.32
C VAL A 132 4.64 -26.27 1.82
N ASP A 133 4.64 -25.19 1.07
CA ASP A 133 4.63 -25.20 -0.41
C ASP A 133 3.54 -26.12 -1.00
N GLY A 134 2.36 -26.10 -0.36
CA GLY A 134 1.22 -26.92 -0.74
C GLY A 134 1.19 -28.34 -0.16
N ASN A 135 2.28 -28.82 0.41
CA ASN A 135 2.38 -30.17 1.00
C ASN A 135 2.12 -30.13 2.51
N MET A 136 1.43 -31.16 3.01
CA MET A 136 1.09 -31.31 4.41
C MET A 136 2.20 -32.03 5.15
N TYR A 137 2.62 -31.48 6.30
CA TYR A 137 3.62 -32.07 7.20
C TYR A 137 3.09 -32.08 8.62
N GLU A 138 3.54 -33.05 9.41
CA GLU A 138 3.35 -33.06 10.85
C GLU A 138 4.53 -32.34 11.52
N LEU A 139 4.24 -31.44 12.46
CA LEU A 139 5.29 -30.71 13.19
C LEU A 139 6.10 -31.61 14.14
N THR A 140 5.71 -32.89 14.27
CA THR A 140 6.49 -33.92 14.94
C THR A 140 7.68 -34.38 14.12
N GLU A 141 7.57 -34.31 12.79
CA GLU A 141 8.62 -34.67 11.85
C GLU A 141 9.65 -33.55 11.67
N GLU A 142 10.83 -33.92 11.23
CA GLU A 142 11.88 -32.95 10.89
C GLU A 142 11.63 -32.39 9.49
N ILE A 143 11.27 -31.09 9.43
CA ILE A 143 10.98 -30.40 8.16
C ILE A 143 12.22 -29.62 7.75
N ILE A 144 12.96 -30.15 6.77
CA ILE A 144 14.17 -29.52 6.24
C ILE A 144 13.82 -28.70 5.01
N LEU A 145 14.02 -27.36 5.08
CA LEU A 145 13.74 -26.43 4.00
C LEU A 145 15.05 -25.82 3.47
N ASP A 146 15.13 -25.65 2.15
CA ASP A 146 16.28 -25.02 1.51
C ASP A 146 16.25 -23.50 1.76
N LYS A 147 17.33 -22.97 2.36
CA LYS A 147 17.49 -21.55 2.68
C LYS A 147 17.47 -20.62 1.45
N ASN A 148 17.76 -21.15 0.26
CA ASN A 148 17.86 -20.36 -0.98
C ASN A 148 16.52 -20.29 -1.75
N LEU A 149 15.59 -21.18 -1.46
CA LEU A 149 14.28 -21.22 -2.09
C LEU A 149 13.28 -20.34 -1.32
N LYS A 150 12.27 -19.89 -2.03
CA LYS A 150 11.13 -19.17 -1.43
C LYS A 150 10.12 -20.20 -0.96
N HIS A 151 9.71 -20.10 0.29
CA HIS A 151 8.73 -20.99 0.90
C HIS A 151 7.45 -20.25 1.27
N ASN A 152 6.34 -20.98 1.23
CA ASN A 152 5.05 -20.59 1.79
C ASN A 152 4.74 -21.56 2.93
N ILE A 153 4.49 -21.02 4.12
CA ILE A 153 4.21 -21.85 5.30
C ILE A 153 2.90 -21.38 5.91
N GLU A 154 1.98 -22.33 6.09
CA GLU A 154 0.66 -22.11 6.65
C GLU A 154 0.42 -23.10 7.79
N ILE A 155 0.15 -22.58 8.99
CA ILE A 155 -0.15 -23.41 10.16
C ILE A 155 -1.63 -23.77 10.13
N ILE A 156 -1.97 -25.04 10.28
CA ILE A 156 -3.35 -25.49 10.38
C ILE A 156 -3.78 -25.34 11.84
N VAL A 157 -4.72 -24.43 12.06
CA VAL A 157 -5.20 -24.10 13.41
C VAL A 157 -6.37 -24.97 13.80
N ASP A 158 -7.36 -25.13 12.90
CA ASP A 158 -8.53 -25.97 13.18
C ASP A 158 -9.07 -26.62 11.90
N ARG A 159 -9.84 -27.68 12.11
CA ARG A 159 -10.59 -28.43 11.09
C ARG A 159 -12.03 -28.53 11.51
N LEU A 160 -12.92 -27.99 10.71
CA LEU A 160 -14.32 -27.86 11.04
C LEU A 160 -15.20 -28.42 9.93
N ILE A 161 -16.42 -28.76 10.31
CA ILE A 161 -17.48 -29.06 9.35
C ILE A 161 -18.54 -28.00 9.54
N VAL A 162 -18.91 -27.31 8.46
CA VAL A 162 -19.93 -26.27 8.47
C VAL A 162 -21.27 -26.89 8.88
N LYS A 163 -21.81 -26.44 9.98
CA LYS A 163 -23.13 -26.82 10.51
C LYS A 163 -23.64 -25.75 11.46
N GLN A 164 -24.92 -25.73 11.73
CA GLN A 164 -25.49 -24.83 12.72
C GLN A 164 -24.88 -25.06 14.12
N GLY A 165 -24.63 -23.99 14.87
CA GLY A 165 -24.11 -23.99 16.23
C GLY A 165 -22.59 -24.08 16.35
N ILE A 166 -21.81 -23.95 15.27
CA ILE A 166 -20.34 -23.89 15.32
C ILE A 166 -19.81 -22.46 15.38
N GLU A 167 -20.67 -21.44 15.28
CA GLU A 167 -20.30 -20.04 15.10
C GLU A 167 -19.27 -19.59 16.13
N LYS A 168 -19.53 -19.88 17.41
CA LYS A 168 -18.61 -19.50 18.50
C LYS A 168 -17.22 -20.13 18.32
N ARG A 169 -17.16 -21.45 18.07
CA ARG A 169 -15.91 -22.16 17.87
C ARG A 169 -15.18 -21.65 16.61
N LEU A 170 -15.95 -21.39 15.55
CA LEU A 170 -15.40 -20.83 14.31
C LEU A 170 -14.79 -19.45 14.55
N THR A 171 -15.50 -18.56 15.29
CA THR A 171 -15.00 -17.24 15.67
C THR A 171 -13.70 -17.32 16.46
N ASP A 172 -13.66 -18.14 17.51
CA ASP A 172 -12.47 -18.34 18.36
C ASP A 172 -11.27 -18.86 17.52
N SER A 173 -11.54 -19.78 16.58
CA SER A 173 -10.50 -20.33 15.69
C SER A 173 -10.04 -19.29 14.66
N VAL A 174 -10.94 -18.49 14.09
CA VAL A 174 -10.61 -17.40 13.15
C VAL A 174 -9.75 -16.34 13.84
N GLU A 175 -10.11 -15.91 15.05
CA GLU A 175 -9.30 -14.96 15.83
C GLU A 175 -7.89 -15.50 16.11
N SER A 176 -7.79 -16.80 16.46
CA SER A 176 -6.50 -17.45 16.66
C SER A 176 -5.64 -17.45 15.41
N VAL A 177 -6.23 -17.73 14.24
CA VAL A 177 -5.56 -17.68 12.95
C VAL A 177 -5.06 -16.26 12.65
N LEU A 178 -5.94 -15.27 12.80
CA LEU A 178 -5.62 -13.86 12.51
C LEU A 178 -4.51 -13.32 13.40
N HIS A 179 -4.50 -13.73 14.67
CA HIS A 179 -3.41 -13.38 15.59
C HIS A 179 -2.05 -13.99 15.17
N LEU A 180 -2.05 -15.25 14.70
CA LEU A 180 -0.82 -15.93 14.26
C LEU A 180 -0.24 -15.38 12.97
N SER A 181 -1.11 -14.98 12.04
CA SER A 181 -0.79 -14.59 10.66
C SER A 181 -0.78 -13.08 10.44
N GLU A 182 -0.86 -12.28 11.52
CA GLU A 182 -0.90 -10.81 11.44
C GLU A 182 -2.09 -10.30 10.59
N GLY A 183 -3.26 -10.92 10.80
CA GLY A 183 -4.52 -10.49 10.19
C GLY A 183 -4.88 -11.19 8.88
N LEU A 184 -4.24 -12.30 8.53
CA LEU A 184 -4.56 -13.11 7.35
C LEU A 184 -5.23 -14.43 7.74
N LEU A 185 -6.21 -14.86 6.96
CA LEU A 185 -6.86 -16.16 7.11
C LEU A 185 -6.99 -16.83 5.74
N SER A 186 -6.52 -18.06 5.63
CA SER A 186 -6.82 -18.94 4.50
C SER A 186 -7.75 -20.06 4.95
N VAL A 187 -8.83 -20.27 4.20
CA VAL A 187 -9.79 -21.37 4.44
C VAL A 187 -9.72 -22.34 3.27
N ASP A 188 -9.21 -23.51 3.54
CA ASP A 188 -9.13 -24.58 2.57
C ASP A 188 -10.43 -25.40 2.63
N VAL A 189 -11.23 -25.32 1.57
CA VAL A 189 -12.46 -26.11 1.42
C VAL A 189 -12.08 -27.45 0.81
N ILE A 190 -12.21 -28.53 1.58
CA ILE A 190 -11.82 -29.87 1.12
C ILE A 190 -12.69 -30.29 -0.09
N GLY A 191 -12.05 -30.39 -1.25
CA GLY A 191 -12.73 -30.68 -2.52
C GLY A 191 -13.29 -29.46 -3.24
N GLY A 192 -12.97 -28.26 -2.78
CA GLY A 192 -13.36 -26.99 -3.37
C GLY A 192 -12.20 -26.00 -3.51
N GLU A 193 -12.52 -24.73 -3.62
CA GLU A 193 -11.55 -23.65 -3.75
C GLU A 193 -11.08 -23.14 -2.39
N MET A 194 -9.84 -22.62 -2.37
CA MET A 194 -9.31 -21.93 -1.19
C MET A 194 -9.85 -20.50 -1.13
N LEU A 195 -10.37 -20.11 0.02
CA LEU A 195 -10.78 -18.74 0.30
C LEU A 195 -9.72 -18.03 1.15
N ASN A 196 -9.39 -16.83 0.75
CA ASN A 196 -8.44 -15.99 1.49
C ASN A 196 -9.14 -14.74 2.00
N PHE A 197 -8.94 -14.44 3.28
CA PHE A 197 -9.49 -13.31 3.97
C PHE A 197 -8.38 -12.46 4.60
N SER A 198 -8.65 -11.20 4.85
CA SER A 198 -7.70 -10.33 5.52
C SER A 198 -8.40 -9.25 6.34
N GLN A 199 -7.90 -9.03 7.55
CA GLN A 199 -8.25 -7.85 8.36
C GLN A 199 -7.57 -6.58 7.88
N SER A 200 -6.49 -6.71 7.09
CA SER A 200 -5.79 -5.61 6.43
C SER A 200 -6.27 -5.45 4.99
N PHE A 201 -5.86 -4.37 4.33
CA PHE A 201 -6.13 -4.22 2.91
C PHE A 201 -5.31 -5.23 2.09
N SER A 202 -5.90 -6.37 1.76
CA SER A 202 -5.25 -7.36 0.89
C SER A 202 -6.18 -7.90 -0.18
N CYS A 203 -5.61 -8.20 -1.35
CA CYS A 203 -6.35 -8.88 -2.40
C CYS A 203 -6.42 -10.38 -2.10
N PRO A 204 -7.62 -10.97 -1.96
CA PRO A 204 -7.76 -12.38 -1.66
C PRO A 204 -7.18 -13.28 -2.76
N ASP A 205 -7.31 -12.89 -4.02
CA ASP A 205 -6.90 -13.71 -5.17
C ASP A 205 -5.39 -13.60 -5.46
N CYS A 206 -4.85 -12.38 -5.41
CA CYS A 206 -3.44 -12.13 -5.77
C CYS A 206 -2.49 -12.21 -4.59
N GLY A 207 -2.99 -12.26 -3.37
CA GLY A 207 -2.20 -12.27 -2.15
C GLY A 207 -1.38 -10.98 -1.92
N ILE A 208 -1.69 -9.90 -2.64
CA ILE A 208 -1.04 -8.60 -2.42
C ILE A 208 -1.66 -7.97 -1.19
N SER A 209 -0.84 -7.65 -0.21
CA SER A 209 -1.22 -6.84 0.93
C SER A 209 -0.82 -5.39 0.68
N ILE A 210 -1.74 -4.47 0.92
CA ILE A 210 -1.51 -3.04 0.87
C ILE A 210 -1.43 -2.58 2.33
N GLU A 211 -0.41 -1.80 2.66
CA GLU A 211 -0.29 -1.17 3.97
C GLU A 211 -1.49 -0.25 4.22
N GLU A 212 -1.71 0.13 5.48
CA GLU A 212 -2.80 1.02 5.84
C GLU A 212 -2.68 2.34 5.06
N ILE A 213 -3.77 2.66 4.34
CA ILE A 213 -3.79 3.82 3.46
C ILE A 213 -3.99 5.07 4.30
N GLU A 214 -2.93 5.86 4.40
CA GLU A 214 -2.91 7.16 5.07
C GLU A 214 -2.62 8.28 4.06
N PRO A 215 -2.88 9.55 4.37
CA PRO A 215 -2.53 10.67 3.49
C PRO A 215 -1.05 10.71 3.10
N ARG A 216 -0.15 10.18 3.96
CA ARG A 216 1.29 10.05 3.67
C ARG A 216 1.61 9.06 2.56
N SER A 217 0.77 8.03 2.37
CA SER A 217 0.94 7.01 1.32
C SER A 217 0.77 7.60 -0.09
N PHE A 218 0.08 8.72 -0.21
CA PHE A 218 -0.08 9.44 -1.48
C PHE A 218 0.98 10.53 -1.70
N SER A 219 1.88 10.76 -0.77
CA SER A 219 2.90 11.80 -0.87
C SER A 219 4.15 11.26 -1.56
N PHE A 220 4.41 11.69 -2.79
CA PHE A 220 5.65 11.36 -3.49
C PHE A 220 6.92 11.99 -2.86
N ASN A 221 6.74 12.88 -1.90
CA ASN A 221 7.84 13.50 -1.13
C ASN A 221 8.07 12.82 0.24
N ASN A 222 7.36 11.72 0.52
CA ASN A 222 7.49 10.93 1.73
C ASN A 222 7.97 9.51 1.36
N PRO A 223 8.89 8.88 2.11
CA PRO A 223 9.37 7.53 1.84
C PRO A 223 8.27 6.48 1.68
N PHE A 224 7.13 6.64 2.35
CA PHE A 224 5.99 5.72 2.26
C PHE A 224 5.22 5.80 0.94
N GLY A 225 5.21 6.96 0.28
CA GLY A 225 4.48 7.17 -0.98
C GLY A 225 5.39 7.43 -2.18
N ALA A 226 6.69 7.62 -1.96
CA ALA A 226 7.65 7.87 -3.01
C ALA A 226 7.95 6.59 -3.81
N CYS A 227 8.16 6.75 -5.10
CA CYS A 227 8.66 5.67 -5.94
C CYS A 227 10.03 5.19 -5.41
N PRO A 228 10.23 3.88 -5.15
CA PRO A 228 11.50 3.37 -4.63
C PRO A 228 12.67 3.54 -5.60
N THR A 229 12.40 3.75 -6.89
CA THR A 229 13.43 3.90 -7.93
C THR A 229 13.89 5.35 -8.07
N CYS A 230 12.98 6.32 -8.09
CA CYS A 230 13.32 7.74 -8.31
C CYS A 230 13.12 8.62 -7.06
N TYR A 231 12.67 8.06 -5.93
CA TYR A 231 12.40 8.77 -4.69
C TYR A 231 11.52 10.04 -4.88
N GLY A 232 10.58 9.98 -5.80
CA GLY A 232 9.69 11.09 -6.14
C GLY A 232 10.29 12.16 -7.05
N LEU A 233 11.45 11.91 -7.66
CA LEU A 233 12.10 12.86 -8.57
C LEU A 233 11.61 12.73 -10.03
N GLY A 234 10.91 11.63 -10.37
CA GLY A 234 10.41 11.39 -11.72
C GLY A 234 11.47 11.01 -12.75
N SER A 235 12.76 11.09 -12.37
CA SER A 235 13.90 10.72 -13.22
C SER A 235 14.93 9.95 -12.41
N VAL A 236 15.67 9.06 -13.06
CA VAL A 236 16.78 8.30 -12.49
C VAL A 236 18.01 8.60 -13.32
N SER A 237 19.09 9.06 -12.67
CA SER A 237 20.41 9.16 -13.31
C SER A 237 21.10 7.80 -13.17
N TYR A 238 21.44 7.19 -14.30
CA TYR A 238 22.32 6.02 -14.33
C TYR A 238 23.76 6.56 -14.35
N THR A 239 24.48 6.42 -13.26
CA THR A 239 25.94 6.63 -13.19
C THR A 239 26.62 5.26 -13.19
#